data_53bbbdf7772c2c936caf419c56bf4c6a
#
_entry.id   53bbbdf7772c2c936caf419c56bf4c6a
#
_cell.length_a   1.000
_cell.length_b   1.000
_cell.length_c   1.000
_cell.angle_alpha   90.00
_cell.angle_beta   90.00
_cell.angle_gamma   90.00
#
_symmetry.space_group_name_H-M   'P 1'
#
loop_
_entity.id
_entity.type
_entity.pdbx_description
1 polymer ?
#
loop_
_entity_poly.entity_id
_entity_poly.type
_entity_poly.pdbx_seq_one_letter_code
_entity_poly.pdbx_strand_id
1 'polypeptide(L)'
;SKINPEHIEMYAERTAKGNVLEPEGLVEIKFRPKELEECMLRLDPELIKLSTRLREMKKENAGLSEMDTTRRSIIARMKQLMPIYTQVATRFAELHDTSARMAAKGVIGKVVDWEESRSFFYRRLRRRVTEDALAKEIREAAGEQLSQKSALDYIKKWYLSSNGSDGNSEKWNNDEAFFAWKDDPTNYENQLEELKAERVSKWLSRLAESPDVKALPNGLSIVLNKMNPSKREQVIDGLRQLLG
;
A
#
# COMPACT_ATOMS: atom_id res chain seq x y z
N SER A 1 -3.52 -9.38 2.93
CA SER A 1 -2.20 -9.35 3.58
C SER A 1 -1.25 -8.62 2.65
N LYS A 2 -0.58 -7.61 3.14
CA LYS A 2 0.41 -6.87 2.35
C LYS A 2 1.69 -7.71 2.28
N ILE A 3 1.77 -8.54 1.26
CA ILE A 3 2.99 -9.29 0.97
C ILE A 3 3.98 -8.28 0.38
N ASN A 4 4.97 -7.88 1.15
CA ASN A 4 6.06 -7.00 0.74
C ASN A 4 5.61 -5.73 -0.03
N PRO A 5 5.01 -4.75 0.66
CA PRO A 5 4.44 -3.56 0.02
C PRO A 5 5.49 -2.65 -0.64
N GLU A 6 6.78 -2.88 -0.38
CA GLU A 6 7.88 -2.13 -0.98
C GLU A 6 8.21 -2.59 -2.40
N HIS A 7 7.92 -3.87 -2.72
CA HIS A 7 8.27 -4.48 -4.00
C HIS A 7 7.07 -4.98 -4.80
N ILE A 8 5.89 -5.10 -4.18
CA ILE A 8 4.70 -5.66 -4.82
C ILE A 8 3.59 -4.62 -4.84
N GLU A 9 3.14 -4.27 -6.02
CA GLU A 9 1.93 -3.50 -6.25
C GLU A 9 0.84 -4.43 -6.78
N MET A 10 -0.37 -4.26 -6.26
CA MET A 10 -1.52 -5.06 -6.65
C MET A 10 -2.53 -4.21 -7.40
N TYR A 11 -2.99 -4.71 -8.52
CA TYR A 11 -3.98 -4.08 -9.38
C TYR A 11 -5.04 -5.11 -9.75
N ALA A 12 -6.23 -4.67 -10.07
CA ALA A 12 -7.29 -5.54 -10.55
C ALA A 12 -7.97 -4.94 -11.77
N GLU A 13 -8.37 -5.78 -12.69
CA GLU A 13 -9.23 -5.39 -13.79
C GLU A 13 -10.64 -5.07 -13.24
N ARG A 14 -11.41 -4.25 -13.96
CA ARG A 14 -12.73 -3.75 -13.52
C ARG A 14 -13.70 -4.86 -13.14
N THR A 15 -13.73 -5.96 -13.88
CA THR A 15 -14.62 -7.11 -13.66
C THR A 15 -14.05 -8.15 -12.70
N ALA A 16 -12.79 -7.98 -12.28
CA ALA A 16 -12.13 -8.93 -11.38
C ALA A 16 -12.84 -9.02 -10.04
N LYS A 17 -12.85 -10.23 -9.49
CA LYS A 17 -13.38 -10.56 -8.16
C LYS A 17 -12.23 -10.80 -7.18
N GLY A 18 -12.41 -10.41 -5.93
CA GLY A 18 -11.40 -10.54 -4.90
C GLY A 18 -11.37 -11.89 -4.20
N ASN A 19 -12.47 -12.66 -4.29
CA ASN A 19 -12.57 -13.98 -3.70
C ASN A 19 -12.23 -15.07 -4.74
N VAL A 20 -11.67 -16.16 -4.25
CA VAL A 20 -11.38 -17.36 -5.07
C VAL A 20 -12.66 -18.17 -5.32
N LEU A 21 -13.61 -18.12 -4.37
CA LEU A 21 -14.88 -18.81 -4.45
C LEU A 21 -15.93 -17.95 -5.14
N GLU A 22 -16.79 -18.58 -5.92
CA GLU A 22 -17.99 -17.94 -6.44
C GLU A 22 -18.92 -17.51 -5.30
N PRO A 23 -19.82 -16.52 -5.53
CA PRO A 23 -20.69 -15.98 -4.48
C PRO A 23 -21.51 -17.02 -3.73
N GLU A 24 -22.02 -18.02 -4.44
CA GLU A 24 -22.78 -19.13 -3.86
C GLU A 24 -21.94 -19.97 -2.89
N GLY A 25 -20.75 -20.38 -3.31
CA GLY A 25 -19.82 -21.11 -2.45
C GLY A 25 -19.33 -20.28 -1.26
N LEU A 26 -19.19 -18.97 -1.45
CA LEU A 26 -18.86 -18.06 -0.35
C LEU A 26 -19.98 -17.98 0.68
N VAL A 27 -21.26 -17.97 0.22
CA VAL A 27 -22.44 -17.94 1.08
C VAL A 27 -22.54 -19.23 1.90
N GLU A 28 -22.31 -20.40 1.31
CA GLU A 28 -22.31 -21.67 2.02
C GLU A 28 -21.32 -21.73 3.19
N ILE A 29 -20.16 -21.04 3.04
CA ILE A 29 -19.12 -21.01 4.08
C ILE A 29 -19.37 -19.93 5.12
N LYS A 30 -19.74 -18.72 4.71
CA LYS A 30 -19.84 -17.53 5.58
C LYS A 30 -21.22 -17.32 6.16
N PHE A 31 -22.27 -17.75 5.46
CA PHE A 31 -23.66 -17.59 5.87
C PHE A 31 -24.30 -18.99 6.00
N ARG A 32 -23.83 -19.74 7.01
CA ARG A 32 -24.33 -21.09 7.27
C ARG A 32 -25.85 -21.09 7.43
N PRO A 33 -26.55 -22.20 7.10
CA PRO A 33 -28.01 -22.25 7.22
C PRO A 33 -28.53 -21.75 8.56
N LYS A 34 -27.86 -22.09 9.65
CA LYS A 34 -28.23 -21.64 11.01
C LYS A 34 -28.20 -20.11 11.14
N GLU A 35 -27.22 -19.42 10.55
CA GLU A 35 -27.15 -17.98 10.60
C GLU A 35 -28.23 -17.28 9.78
N LEU A 36 -28.63 -17.91 8.63
CA LEU A 36 -29.75 -17.46 7.85
C LEU A 36 -31.07 -17.69 8.60
N GLU A 37 -31.25 -18.82 9.30
CA GLU A 37 -32.40 -19.09 10.16
C GLU A 37 -32.53 -18.09 11.30
N GLU A 38 -31.42 -17.76 11.98
CA GLU A 38 -31.38 -16.74 13.02
C GLU A 38 -31.77 -15.34 12.45
N CYS A 39 -31.31 -15.04 11.24
CA CYS A 39 -31.69 -13.82 10.54
C CYS A 39 -33.18 -13.77 10.21
N MET A 40 -33.76 -14.88 9.71
CA MET A 40 -35.20 -15.02 9.45
C MET A 40 -36.02 -14.79 10.73
N LEU A 41 -35.67 -15.48 11.82
CA LEU A 41 -36.33 -15.34 13.13
C LEU A 41 -36.31 -13.94 13.66
N ARG A 42 -35.31 -13.14 13.29
CA ARG A 42 -35.17 -11.75 13.71
C ARG A 42 -35.96 -10.78 12.84
N LEU A 43 -36.09 -11.07 11.54
CA LEU A 43 -36.59 -10.10 10.55
C LEU A 43 -37.96 -10.39 10.01
N ASP A 44 -38.39 -11.67 9.92
CA ASP A 44 -39.70 -12.02 9.39
C ASP A 44 -40.79 -11.85 10.44
N PRO A 45 -41.80 -11.00 10.20
CA PRO A 45 -42.83 -10.68 11.19
C PRO A 45 -43.67 -11.90 11.61
N GLU A 46 -43.87 -12.87 10.69
CA GLU A 46 -44.64 -14.08 10.95
C GLU A 46 -43.84 -15.02 11.85
N LEU A 47 -42.54 -15.21 11.57
CA LEU A 47 -41.67 -16.02 12.42
C LEU A 47 -41.51 -15.42 13.82
N ILE A 48 -41.45 -14.09 13.92
CA ILE A 48 -41.43 -13.39 15.22
C ILE A 48 -42.70 -13.73 16.02
N LYS A 49 -43.89 -13.63 15.41
CA LYS A 49 -45.17 -13.94 16.04
C LYS A 49 -45.23 -15.43 16.47
N LEU A 50 -44.89 -16.35 15.58
CA LEU A 50 -44.89 -17.78 15.86
C LEU A 50 -43.90 -18.18 16.96
N SER A 51 -42.70 -17.62 16.92
CA SER A 51 -41.68 -17.89 17.95
C SER A 51 -42.04 -17.31 19.32
N THR A 52 -42.70 -16.17 19.35
CA THR A 52 -43.22 -15.55 20.58
C THR A 52 -44.33 -16.42 21.15
N ARG A 53 -45.32 -16.82 20.31
CA ARG A 53 -46.39 -17.73 20.71
C ARG A 53 -45.85 -19.05 21.28
N LEU A 54 -44.88 -19.66 20.59
CA LEU A 54 -44.26 -20.91 21.07
C LEU A 54 -43.58 -20.74 22.44
N ARG A 55 -42.98 -19.55 22.69
CA ARG A 55 -42.34 -19.22 23.95
C ARG A 55 -43.38 -19.05 25.10
N GLU A 56 -44.52 -18.43 24.79
CA GLU A 56 -45.64 -18.28 25.72
C GLU A 56 -46.28 -19.63 26.09
N MET A 57 -46.57 -20.45 25.08
CA MET A 57 -47.09 -21.83 25.27
C MET A 57 -46.18 -22.70 26.14
N LYS A 58 -44.85 -22.50 26.05
CA LYS A 58 -43.90 -23.21 26.92
C LYS A 58 -44.02 -22.75 28.39
N LYS A 59 -44.26 -21.44 28.61
CA LYS A 59 -44.43 -20.89 29.95
C LYS A 59 -45.74 -21.35 30.61
N GLU A 60 -46.79 -21.49 29.80
CA GLU A 60 -48.13 -21.86 30.24
C GLU A 60 -48.33 -23.38 30.35
N ASN A 61 -47.27 -24.19 30.06
CA ASN A 61 -47.34 -25.64 29.98
C ASN A 61 -48.49 -26.15 29.08
N ALA A 62 -48.68 -25.49 27.94
CA ALA A 62 -49.69 -25.83 26.95
C ALA A 62 -49.50 -27.25 26.37
N GLY A 63 -50.55 -27.82 25.79
CA GLY A 63 -50.54 -29.16 25.24
C GLY A 63 -49.46 -29.41 24.19
N LEU A 64 -48.79 -30.56 24.26
CA LEU A 64 -47.69 -30.93 23.36
C LEU A 64 -48.09 -30.88 21.87
N SER A 65 -49.34 -31.28 21.54
CA SER A 65 -49.87 -31.28 20.17
C SER A 65 -49.95 -29.88 19.57
N GLU A 66 -50.36 -28.88 20.33
CA GLU A 66 -50.46 -27.50 19.88
C GLU A 66 -49.07 -26.87 19.69
N MET A 67 -48.15 -27.14 20.62
CA MET A 67 -46.75 -26.72 20.48
C MET A 67 -46.08 -27.34 19.24
N ASP A 68 -46.36 -28.62 18.93
CA ASP A 68 -45.83 -29.28 17.74
C ASP A 68 -46.39 -28.69 16.45
N THR A 69 -47.67 -28.33 16.43
CA THR A 69 -48.29 -27.64 15.29
C THR A 69 -47.59 -26.29 15.03
N THR A 70 -47.35 -25.51 16.07
CA THR A 70 -46.67 -24.22 15.98
C THR A 70 -45.22 -24.38 15.50
N ARG A 71 -44.50 -25.42 15.99
CA ARG A 71 -43.13 -25.73 15.50
C ARG A 71 -43.12 -26.11 14.01
N ARG A 72 -44.07 -26.91 13.54
CA ARG A 72 -44.21 -27.24 12.12
C ARG A 72 -44.43 -25.99 11.26
N SER A 73 -45.27 -25.08 11.73
CA SER A 73 -45.50 -23.80 11.06
C SER A 73 -44.22 -22.95 10.94
N ILE A 74 -43.41 -22.88 12.01
CA ILE A 74 -42.11 -22.22 11.99
C ILE A 74 -41.19 -22.85 10.94
N ILE A 75 -41.04 -24.18 10.95
CA ILE A 75 -40.19 -24.92 10.00
C ILE A 75 -40.65 -24.70 8.55
N ALA A 76 -41.96 -24.78 8.31
CA ALA A 76 -42.55 -24.58 6.99
C ALA A 76 -42.27 -23.15 6.48
N ARG A 77 -42.43 -22.14 7.33
CA ARG A 77 -42.13 -20.75 6.97
C ARG A 77 -40.65 -20.54 6.69
N MET A 78 -39.76 -21.07 7.52
CA MET A 78 -38.31 -21.02 7.28
C MET A 78 -37.93 -21.65 5.94
N LYS A 79 -38.52 -22.81 5.62
CA LYS A 79 -38.27 -23.48 4.33
C LYS A 79 -38.70 -22.63 3.13
N GLN A 80 -39.82 -21.91 3.25
CA GLN A 80 -40.28 -20.97 2.21
C GLN A 80 -39.32 -19.75 2.04
N LEU A 81 -38.78 -19.25 3.14
CA LEU A 81 -37.91 -18.05 3.15
C LEU A 81 -36.47 -18.37 2.78
N MET A 82 -35.97 -19.58 3.03
CA MET A 82 -34.56 -19.93 2.83
C MET A 82 -34.03 -19.55 1.43
N PRO A 83 -34.72 -19.86 0.31
CA PRO A 83 -34.22 -19.44 -1.01
C PRO A 83 -34.06 -17.93 -1.15
N ILE A 84 -34.99 -17.16 -0.59
CA ILE A 84 -34.97 -15.68 -0.66
C ILE A 84 -33.77 -15.14 0.13
N TYR A 85 -33.58 -15.60 1.35
CA TYR A 85 -32.45 -15.16 2.19
C TYR A 85 -31.11 -15.61 1.63
N THR A 86 -31.03 -16.78 1.01
CA THR A 86 -29.83 -17.25 0.29
C THR A 86 -29.52 -16.31 -0.89
N GLN A 87 -30.52 -15.94 -1.70
CA GLN A 87 -30.32 -14.99 -2.79
C GLN A 87 -29.86 -13.62 -2.30
N VAL A 88 -30.43 -13.13 -1.21
CA VAL A 88 -29.99 -11.87 -0.60
C VAL A 88 -28.54 -11.97 -0.14
N ALA A 89 -28.15 -13.06 0.50
CA ALA A 89 -26.77 -13.29 0.94
C ALA A 89 -25.80 -13.40 -0.26
N THR A 90 -26.19 -14.10 -1.34
CA THR A 90 -25.41 -14.18 -2.58
C THR A 90 -25.22 -12.79 -3.18
N ARG A 91 -26.30 -12.02 -3.29
CA ARG A 91 -26.20 -10.64 -3.82
C ARG A 91 -25.33 -9.75 -2.94
N PHE A 92 -25.43 -9.89 -1.63
CA PHE A 92 -24.53 -9.19 -0.70
C PHE A 92 -23.07 -9.58 -0.94
N ALA A 93 -22.77 -10.87 -1.10
CA ALA A 93 -21.43 -11.35 -1.39
C ALA A 93 -20.89 -10.77 -2.71
N GLU A 94 -21.68 -10.80 -3.79
CA GLU A 94 -21.31 -10.22 -5.08
C GLU A 94 -20.95 -8.73 -5.00
N LEU A 95 -21.78 -7.93 -4.32
CA LEU A 95 -21.57 -6.50 -4.16
C LEU A 95 -20.32 -6.16 -3.32
N HIS A 96 -19.90 -7.08 -2.47
CA HIS A 96 -18.75 -6.93 -1.61
C HIS A 96 -17.45 -7.48 -2.22
N ASP A 97 -17.54 -8.15 -3.35
CA ASP A 97 -16.42 -8.81 -4.03
C ASP A 97 -16.03 -8.11 -5.34
N THR A 98 -16.02 -6.80 -5.34
CA THR A 98 -15.72 -6.01 -6.54
C THR A 98 -14.32 -5.38 -6.46
N SER A 99 -13.69 -5.20 -7.63
CA SER A 99 -12.41 -4.49 -7.77
C SER A 99 -12.47 -3.07 -7.19
N ALA A 100 -13.59 -2.35 -7.40
CA ALA A 100 -13.80 -1.01 -6.84
C ALA A 100 -13.77 -1.02 -5.30
N ARG A 101 -14.39 -2.04 -4.67
CA ARG A 101 -14.35 -2.18 -3.21
C ARG A 101 -12.95 -2.56 -2.70
N MET A 102 -12.21 -3.40 -3.44
CA MET A 102 -10.82 -3.69 -3.11
C MET A 102 -9.96 -2.43 -3.13
N ALA A 103 -10.14 -1.56 -4.13
CA ALA A 103 -9.46 -0.27 -4.21
C ALA A 103 -9.86 0.65 -3.05
N ALA A 104 -11.15 0.79 -2.75
CA ALA A 104 -11.64 1.61 -1.64
C ALA A 104 -11.12 1.15 -0.26
N LYS A 105 -10.83 -0.14 -0.10
CA LYS A 105 -10.20 -0.70 1.11
C LYS A 105 -8.67 -0.66 1.11
N GLY A 106 -8.05 -0.14 0.05
CA GLY A 106 -6.60 -0.10 -0.10
C GLY A 106 -5.93 -1.48 -0.23
N VAL A 107 -6.69 -2.50 -0.66
CA VAL A 107 -6.15 -3.84 -0.94
C VAL A 107 -5.37 -3.83 -2.24
N ILE A 108 -5.86 -3.08 -3.24
CA ILE A 108 -5.21 -2.83 -4.53
C ILE A 108 -4.95 -1.34 -4.70
N GLY A 109 -3.93 -1.00 -5.48
CA GLY A 109 -3.55 0.39 -5.75
C GLY A 109 -4.52 1.11 -6.67
N LYS A 110 -5.01 0.41 -7.72
CA LYS A 110 -5.93 0.97 -8.72
C LYS A 110 -6.70 -0.15 -9.42
N VAL A 111 -7.90 0.18 -9.88
CA VAL A 111 -8.64 -0.60 -10.88
C VAL A 111 -8.15 -0.19 -12.26
N VAL A 112 -7.78 -1.15 -13.09
CA VAL A 112 -7.24 -0.93 -14.44
C VAL A 112 -8.15 -1.56 -15.47
N ASP A 113 -8.51 -0.81 -16.49
CA ASP A 113 -9.27 -1.34 -17.63
C ASP A 113 -8.36 -2.21 -18.51
N TRP A 114 -8.90 -3.33 -18.98
CA TRP A 114 -8.11 -4.30 -19.78
C TRP A 114 -7.46 -3.66 -21.01
N GLU A 115 -8.17 -2.79 -21.69
CA GLU A 115 -7.69 -2.11 -22.89
C GLU A 115 -6.49 -1.19 -22.63
N GLU A 116 -6.45 -0.58 -21.44
CA GLU A 116 -5.37 0.31 -21.00
C GLU A 116 -4.24 -0.43 -20.28
N SER A 117 -4.43 -1.69 -19.94
CA SER A 117 -3.53 -2.45 -19.04
C SER A 117 -2.09 -2.46 -19.51
N ARG A 118 -1.84 -2.70 -20.82
CA ARG A 118 -0.48 -2.72 -21.38
C ARG A 118 0.24 -1.38 -21.20
N SER A 119 -0.39 -0.28 -21.54
CA SER A 119 0.21 1.06 -21.42
C SER A 119 0.38 1.46 -19.95
N PHE A 120 -0.56 1.10 -19.10
CA PHE A 120 -0.49 1.31 -17.66
C PHE A 120 0.70 0.56 -17.05
N PHE A 121 0.82 -0.75 -17.27
CA PHE A 121 1.91 -1.54 -16.71
C PHE A 121 3.27 -1.18 -17.28
N TYR A 122 3.34 -0.79 -18.56
CA TYR A 122 4.57 -0.26 -19.13
C TYR A 122 5.05 1.00 -18.41
N ARG A 123 4.15 1.96 -18.16
CA ARG A 123 4.48 3.18 -17.42
C ARG A 123 4.90 2.88 -15.98
N ARG A 124 4.16 2.00 -15.29
CA ARG A 124 4.53 1.59 -13.93
C ARG A 124 5.89 0.90 -13.86
N LEU A 125 6.17 -0.01 -14.77
CA LEU A 125 7.49 -0.67 -14.84
C LEU A 125 8.60 0.35 -15.12
N ARG A 126 8.42 1.20 -16.11
CA ARG A 126 9.37 2.29 -16.41
C ARG A 126 9.60 3.17 -15.18
N ARG A 127 8.53 3.53 -14.46
CA ARG A 127 8.60 4.29 -13.22
C ARG A 127 9.50 3.58 -12.19
N ARG A 128 9.28 2.30 -11.94
CA ARG A 128 10.07 1.52 -10.97
C ARG A 128 11.54 1.44 -11.35
N VAL A 129 11.84 1.17 -12.61
CA VAL A 129 13.22 1.15 -13.10
C VAL A 129 13.89 2.51 -12.92
N THR A 130 13.17 3.60 -13.18
CA THR A 130 13.69 4.96 -13.01
C THR A 130 13.91 5.30 -11.52
N GLU A 131 12.99 4.92 -10.65
CA GLU A 131 13.13 5.08 -9.19
C GLU A 131 14.33 4.30 -8.66
N ASP A 132 14.53 3.05 -9.11
CA ASP A 132 15.67 2.23 -8.69
C ASP A 132 16.99 2.82 -9.16
N ALA A 133 17.07 3.34 -10.38
CA ALA A 133 18.26 4.00 -10.89
C ALA A 133 18.61 5.25 -10.05
N LEU A 134 17.63 6.11 -9.79
CA LEU A 134 17.84 7.31 -8.97
C LEU A 134 18.13 6.97 -7.51
N ALA A 135 17.49 5.94 -6.95
CA ALA A 135 17.78 5.46 -5.60
C ALA A 135 19.23 4.95 -5.47
N LYS A 136 19.76 4.33 -6.52
CA LYS A 136 21.16 3.92 -6.58
C LYS A 136 22.09 5.15 -6.57
N GLU A 137 21.82 6.18 -7.37
CA GLU A 137 22.57 7.43 -7.37
C GLU A 137 22.56 8.10 -5.98
N ILE A 138 21.41 8.15 -5.32
CA ILE A 138 21.27 8.71 -3.97
C ILE A 138 22.09 7.90 -2.95
N ARG A 139 22.06 6.59 -3.02
CA ARG A 139 22.83 5.71 -2.12
C ARG A 139 24.34 5.89 -2.35
N GLU A 140 24.77 6.01 -3.59
CA GLU A 140 26.16 6.30 -3.92
C GLU A 140 26.58 7.70 -3.42
N ALA A 141 25.71 8.71 -3.51
CA ALA A 141 25.97 10.04 -2.99
C ALA A 141 26.04 10.08 -1.47
N ALA A 142 25.07 9.50 -0.77
CA ALA A 142 24.99 9.50 0.69
C ALA A 142 25.94 8.51 1.37
N GLY A 143 26.39 7.46 0.65
CA GLY A 143 27.19 6.35 1.15
C GLY A 143 26.42 5.04 1.31
N GLU A 144 27.13 3.92 1.26
CA GLU A 144 26.58 2.56 1.18
C GLU A 144 25.65 2.15 2.33
N GLN A 145 25.63 2.88 3.44
CA GLN A 145 24.80 2.57 4.61
C GLN A 145 23.33 2.99 4.42
N LEU A 146 23.01 3.77 3.37
CA LEU A 146 21.63 4.20 3.12
C LEU A 146 20.82 3.03 2.56
N SER A 147 19.67 2.72 3.20
CA SER A 147 18.77 1.67 2.73
C SER A 147 18.06 2.06 1.43
N GLN A 148 17.64 1.07 0.64
CA GLN A 148 16.82 1.30 -0.56
C GLN A 148 15.54 2.09 -0.24
N LYS A 149 14.88 1.74 0.86
CA LYS A 149 13.69 2.43 1.33
C LYS A 149 13.94 3.90 1.61
N SER A 150 15.02 4.20 2.35
CA SER A 150 15.38 5.60 2.66
C SER A 150 15.69 6.39 1.39
N ALA A 151 16.33 5.76 0.40
CA ALA A 151 16.58 6.41 -0.89
C ALA A 151 15.28 6.73 -1.65
N LEU A 152 14.31 5.83 -1.63
CA LEU A 152 12.98 6.08 -2.21
C LEU A 152 12.22 7.20 -1.45
N ASP A 153 12.37 7.27 -0.13
CA ASP A 153 11.80 8.37 0.67
C ASP A 153 12.42 9.73 0.30
N TYR A 154 13.73 9.78 -0.01
CA TYR A 154 14.38 10.99 -0.55
C TYR A 154 13.77 11.39 -1.89
N ILE A 155 13.62 10.46 -2.84
CA ILE A 155 13.01 10.74 -4.15
C ILE A 155 11.61 11.33 -3.97
N LYS A 156 10.79 10.70 -3.13
CA LYS A 156 9.43 11.16 -2.84
C LYS A 156 9.42 12.55 -2.25
N LYS A 157 10.29 12.80 -1.27
CA LYS A 157 10.43 14.12 -0.62
C LYS A 157 10.82 15.19 -1.64
N TRP A 158 11.82 14.95 -2.47
CA TRP A 158 12.29 15.91 -3.47
C TRP A 158 11.24 16.22 -4.52
N TYR A 159 10.59 15.17 -5.04
CA TYR A 159 9.49 15.32 -6.00
C TYR A 159 8.34 16.17 -5.44
N LEU A 160 7.90 15.89 -4.22
CA LEU A 160 6.80 16.63 -3.59
C LEU A 160 7.20 18.08 -3.27
N SER A 161 8.43 18.32 -2.83
CA SER A 161 8.94 19.67 -2.55
C SER A 161 9.01 20.54 -3.81
N SER A 162 9.50 19.98 -4.92
CA SER A 162 9.59 20.69 -6.20
C SER A 162 8.22 21.06 -6.78
N ASN A 163 7.18 20.31 -6.47
CA ASN A 163 5.82 20.52 -7.00
C ASN A 163 4.89 21.32 -6.07
N GLY A 164 5.43 21.98 -5.03
CA GLY A 164 4.66 22.82 -4.10
C GLY A 164 3.53 22.08 -3.41
N SER A 165 3.70 20.79 -3.11
CA SER A 165 2.64 19.92 -2.60
C SER A 165 2.89 19.55 -1.16
N ASP A 166 2.15 20.17 -0.25
CA ASP A 166 2.08 19.75 1.14
C ASP A 166 1.44 18.34 1.24
N GLY A 167 2.25 17.31 0.97
CA GLY A 167 1.89 15.92 1.29
C GLY A 167 0.82 15.25 0.43
N ASN A 168 0.37 15.81 -0.70
CA ASN A 168 -0.66 15.20 -1.53
C ASN A 168 -0.13 13.95 -2.26
N SER A 169 -0.51 12.77 -1.75
CA SER A 169 -0.13 11.48 -2.29
C SER A 169 -0.64 11.21 -3.72
N GLU A 170 -1.68 11.91 -4.18
CA GLU A 170 -2.21 11.75 -5.53
C GLU A 170 -1.20 12.20 -6.59
N LYS A 171 -0.49 13.31 -6.34
CA LYS A 171 0.58 13.77 -7.24
C LYS A 171 1.72 12.78 -7.34
N TRP A 172 2.08 12.12 -6.23
CA TRP A 172 3.10 11.08 -6.24
C TRP A 172 2.74 9.90 -7.15
N ASN A 173 1.47 9.58 -7.31
CA ASN A 173 0.98 8.47 -8.13
C ASN A 173 0.84 8.82 -9.62
N ASN A 174 1.15 10.05 -10.03
CA ASN A 174 1.15 10.45 -11.43
C ASN A 174 2.52 10.16 -12.08
N ASP A 175 2.57 9.08 -12.86
CA ASP A 175 3.82 8.62 -13.50
C ASP A 175 4.35 9.62 -14.54
N GLU A 176 3.47 10.26 -15.32
CA GLU A 176 3.86 11.23 -16.36
C GLU A 176 4.49 12.48 -15.72
N ALA A 177 3.87 13.00 -14.68
CA ALA A 177 4.42 14.14 -13.93
C ALA A 177 5.77 13.79 -13.29
N PHE A 178 5.94 12.57 -12.81
CA PHE A 178 7.22 12.12 -12.29
C PHE A 178 8.30 12.03 -13.37
N PHE A 179 8.00 11.53 -14.55
CA PHE A 179 8.96 11.48 -15.64
C PHE A 179 9.40 12.89 -16.04
N ALA A 180 8.44 13.82 -16.20
CA ALA A 180 8.74 15.21 -16.50
C ALA A 180 9.67 15.83 -15.44
N TRP A 181 9.43 15.55 -14.16
CA TRP A 181 10.28 16.00 -13.05
C TRP A 181 11.68 15.36 -13.12
N LYS A 182 11.77 14.06 -13.37
CA LYS A 182 13.06 13.33 -13.43
C LYS A 182 13.89 13.69 -14.67
N ASP A 183 13.24 14.02 -15.80
CA ASP A 183 13.91 14.37 -17.04
C ASP A 183 14.58 15.78 -16.97
N ASP A 184 14.25 16.57 -15.94
CA ASP A 184 14.95 17.81 -15.61
C ASP A 184 15.85 17.62 -14.38
N PRO A 185 17.17 17.39 -14.57
CA PRO A 185 18.12 17.16 -13.48
C PRO A 185 18.19 18.28 -12.46
N THR A 186 17.86 19.53 -12.84
CA THR A 186 17.90 20.68 -11.92
C THR A 186 16.97 20.50 -10.71
N ASN A 187 15.97 19.62 -10.83
CA ASN A 187 15.03 19.33 -9.76
C ASN A 187 15.65 18.56 -8.58
N TYR A 188 16.81 17.90 -8.76
CA TYR A 188 17.41 17.05 -7.73
C TYR A 188 18.95 17.05 -7.70
N GLU A 189 19.64 17.63 -8.70
CA GLU A 189 21.12 17.69 -8.72
C GLU A 189 21.70 18.39 -7.50
N ASN A 190 21.14 19.53 -7.10
CA ASN A 190 21.61 20.27 -5.93
C ASN A 190 21.52 19.41 -4.65
N GLN A 191 20.42 18.67 -4.49
CA GLN A 191 20.22 17.79 -3.35
C GLN A 191 21.18 16.57 -3.37
N LEU A 192 21.54 16.08 -4.57
CA LEU A 192 22.59 15.05 -4.69
C LEU A 192 23.95 15.58 -4.30
N GLU A 193 24.29 16.81 -4.70
CA GLU A 193 25.54 17.45 -4.31
C GLU A 193 25.59 17.75 -2.80
N GLU A 194 24.48 18.17 -2.20
CA GLU A 194 24.36 18.32 -0.75
C GLU A 194 24.61 16.99 -0.02
N LEU A 195 24.04 15.87 -0.49
CA LEU A 195 24.29 14.55 0.10
C LEU A 195 25.77 14.13 -0.01
N LYS A 196 26.41 14.42 -1.15
CA LYS A 196 27.85 14.16 -1.33
C LYS A 196 28.67 15.00 -0.36
N ALA A 197 28.36 16.31 -0.23
CA ALA A 197 29.03 17.21 0.69
C ALA A 197 28.84 16.77 2.15
N GLU A 198 27.63 16.38 2.54
CA GLU A 198 27.33 15.85 3.88
C GLU A 198 28.13 14.58 4.18
N ARG A 199 28.22 13.66 3.21
CA ARG A 199 29.05 12.46 3.35
C ARG A 199 30.52 12.80 3.58
N VAL A 200 31.06 13.72 2.79
CA VAL A 200 32.46 14.17 2.94
C VAL A 200 32.66 14.86 4.28
N SER A 201 31.73 15.72 4.69
CA SER A 201 31.78 16.41 6.00
C SER A 201 31.79 15.40 7.16
N LYS A 202 30.90 14.41 7.14
CA LYS A 202 30.88 13.34 8.15
C LYS A 202 32.17 12.54 8.22
N TRP A 203 32.77 12.27 7.06
CA TRP A 203 34.05 11.57 7.01
C TRP A 203 35.19 12.43 7.57
N LEU A 204 35.26 13.71 7.21
CA LEU A 204 36.24 14.67 7.74
C LEU A 204 36.09 14.89 9.25
N SER A 205 34.84 14.98 9.75
CA SER A 205 34.59 15.13 11.19
C SER A 205 35.12 13.93 11.97
N ARG A 206 34.91 12.70 11.48
CA ARG A 206 35.45 11.48 12.12
C ARG A 206 36.98 11.47 12.13
N LEU A 207 37.63 11.98 11.08
CA LEU A 207 39.08 12.11 11.04
C LEU A 207 39.58 13.19 11.99
N ALA A 208 38.85 14.30 12.13
CA ALA A 208 39.19 15.39 13.04
C ALA A 208 39.06 15.01 14.53
N GLU A 209 38.10 14.12 14.84
CA GLU A 209 37.90 13.55 16.18
C GLU A 209 38.92 12.46 16.53
N SER A 210 39.71 12.01 15.55
CA SER A 210 40.76 11.01 15.80
C SER A 210 41.83 11.54 16.75
N PRO A 211 42.29 10.77 17.71
CA PRO A 211 43.41 11.18 18.60
C PRO A 211 44.74 11.37 17.85
N ASP A 212 44.85 10.85 16.63
CA ASP A 212 45.99 11.10 15.74
C ASP A 212 45.83 12.42 14.96
N VAL A 213 46.48 13.46 15.46
CA VAL A 213 46.50 14.81 14.85
C VAL A 213 46.96 14.80 13.38
N LYS A 214 47.71 13.78 12.96
CA LYS A 214 48.24 13.64 11.61
C LYS A 214 47.31 12.91 10.66
N ALA A 215 46.25 12.28 11.18
CA ALA A 215 45.34 11.46 10.37
C ALA A 215 44.65 12.29 9.26
N LEU A 216 44.17 13.48 9.57
CA LEU A 216 43.48 14.33 8.60
C LEU A 216 44.44 14.87 7.51
N PRO A 217 45.58 15.49 7.86
CA PRO A 217 46.56 15.96 6.85
C PRO A 217 47.11 14.82 5.97
N ASN A 218 47.43 13.68 6.56
CA ASN A 218 47.89 12.50 5.81
C ASN A 218 46.83 11.96 4.87
N GLY A 219 45.58 11.85 5.33
CA GLY A 219 44.45 11.41 4.50
C GLY A 219 44.22 12.34 3.30
N LEU A 220 44.20 13.63 3.54
CA LEU A 220 44.08 14.65 2.49
C LEU A 220 45.24 14.59 1.48
N SER A 221 46.48 14.43 1.97
CA SER A 221 47.67 14.28 1.10
C SER A 221 47.55 13.05 0.19
N ILE A 222 47.10 11.91 0.72
CA ILE A 222 46.89 10.69 -0.08
C ILE A 222 45.82 10.90 -1.16
N VAL A 223 44.71 11.55 -0.84
CA VAL A 223 43.63 11.84 -1.78
C VAL A 223 44.10 12.77 -2.88
N LEU A 224 44.76 13.88 -2.52
CA LEU A 224 45.29 14.87 -3.47
C LEU A 224 46.34 14.25 -4.41
N ASN A 225 47.17 13.33 -3.93
CA ASN A 225 48.16 12.65 -4.74
C ASN A 225 47.58 11.63 -5.72
N LYS A 226 46.35 11.11 -5.46
CA LYS A 226 45.63 10.21 -6.36
C LYS A 226 44.78 10.94 -7.40
N MET A 227 44.58 12.26 -7.24
CA MET A 227 43.81 13.05 -8.21
C MET A 227 44.64 13.35 -9.45
N ASN A 228 43.95 13.54 -10.60
CA ASN A 228 44.59 14.09 -11.77
C ASN A 228 45.02 15.54 -11.50
N PRO A 229 46.09 16.03 -12.18
CA PRO A 229 46.66 17.36 -11.89
C PRO A 229 45.65 18.51 -11.91
N SER A 230 44.74 18.53 -12.90
CA SER A 230 43.75 19.61 -13.05
C SER A 230 42.74 19.64 -11.89
N LYS A 231 42.19 18.47 -11.48
CA LYS A 231 41.29 18.41 -10.31
C LYS A 231 42.00 18.71 -9.01
N ARG A 232 43.26 18.29 -8.89
CA ARG A 232 44.10 18.60 -7.71
C ARG A 232 44.27 20.09 -7.53
N GLU A 233 44.61 20.82 -8.60
CA GLU A 233 44.77 22.26 -8.59
C GLU A 233 43.49 22.98 -8.18
N GLN A 234 42.35 22.62 -8.78
CA GLN A 234 41.04 23.15 -8.42
C GLN A 234 40.69 22.95 -6.93
N VAL A 235 40.96 21.77 -6.37
CA VAL A 235 40.73 21.51 -4.95
C VAL A 235 41.67 22.32 -4.06
N ILE A 236 42.94 22.41 -4.41
CA ILE A 236 43.92 23.22 -3.65
C ILE A 236 43.54 24.70 -3.66
N ASP A 237 43.12 25.22 -4.80
CA ASP A 237 42.72 26.64 -4.91
C ASP A 237 41.40 26.89 -4.14
N GLY A 238 40.44 25.97 -4.19
CA GLY A 238 39.25 26.05 -3.35
C GLY A 238 39.57 26.04 -1.85
N LEU A 239 40.49 25.17 -1.41
CA LEU A 239 40.92 25.12 -0.01
C LEU A 239 41.65 26.42 0.38
N ARG A 240 42.48 27.00 -0.50
CA ARG A 240 43.13 28.28 -0.24
C ARG A 240 42.12 29.41 -0.08
N GLN A 241 41.07 29.46 -0.89
CA GLN A 241 40.01 30.46 -0.80
C GLN A 241 39.20 30.34 0.50
N LEU A 242 39.03 29.11 1.04
CA LEU A 242 38.32 28.87 2.29
C LEU A 242 39.15 29.17 3.53
N LEU A 243 40.48 29.06 3.44
CA LEU A 243 41.38 29.26 4.57
C LEU A 243 41.97 30.69 4.65
N GLY A 244 41.61 31.55 3.69
CA GLY A 244 41.94 32.98 3.70
C GLY A 244 43.27 33.31 3.19
#